data_54e0b391a530944c01ed9849c91b1e61
#
_entry.id   54e0b391a530944c01ed9849c91b1e61
#
_cell.length_a   1.000
_cell.length_b   1.000
_cell.length_c   1.000
_cell.angle_alpha   90.00
_cell.angle_beta   90.00
_cell.angle_gamma   90.00
#
_symmetry.space_group_name_H-M   'P 1'
#
loop_
_entity.id
_entity.type
_entity.pdbx_description
1 polymer ?
#
loop_
_entity_poly.entity_id
_entity_poly.type
_entity_poly.pdbx_seq_one_letter_code
_entity_poly.pdbx_strand_id
1 'polypeptide(L)'
;QVLRNHKYVFRIKKVTGTGWSDAASAAENRATSIVAQVEAWEDFTTEMYFDGDNYLGVSSRTLTLGYVAGKSGRVDVQATVPYTIQWLDASGVPTGTAVTGVGTTLTGNSNFTVSIGRDAGADDAVSYLLFTASQDNRTDRNVVSRLRVSGGRWTFDITVTQENPSLYKDRIIRVLSVHEIGSLGTGTPSSASGMALRRILDNTKNFSPTGTVVVGGFAFTEVSNVEMQAVSTGVLEIFNSVKRIINAQDVIYLTYNTAISDELAQAVLAWLRADTGRVLIVGTDTEATNAKLRQYLTSDGTWKYYYQNNIGGNFKRAAQTDANRRFFTTPFGQVAENAVVSRADNYAAYCSDYPSAVTPLLVSTAAGQEKTLSVGVNQTSRIVYLGDANLNQNGSLSTQANATGTVTTDFDRLTANLWAWIVEQVCQNG
;
A
#
# COMPACT_ATOMS: atom_id res chain seq x y z
N GLN A 1 -21.09 18.37 -17.76
CA GLN A 1 -20.62 19.75 -17.82
C GLN A 1 -19.17 19.77 -18.31
N VAL A 2 -18.88 20.44 -19.43
CA VAL A 2 -17.51 20.57 -19.94
C VAL A 2 -16.81 21.61 -19.09
N LEU A 3 -15.78 21.22 -18.35
CA LEU A 3 -15.01 22.13 -17.51
C LEU A 3 -14.00 22.93 -18.34
N ARG A 4 -13.82 24.20 -18.03
CA ARG A 4 -12.86 25.09 -18.69
C ARG A 4 -11.44 24.59 -18.42
N ASN A 5 -10.57 24.60 -19.41
CA ASN A 5 -9.19 24.10 -19.37
C ASN A 5 -9.01 22.57 -19.26
N HIS A 6 -10.03 21.81 -19.61
CA HIS A 6 -9.92 20.35 -19.70
C HIS A 6 -9.95 19.91 -21.16
N LYS A 7 -9.08 18.97 -21.54
CA LYS A 7 -9.13 18.30 -22.85
C LYS A 7 -9.88 16.99 -22.65
N TYR A 8 -10.98 16.84 -23.35
CA TYR A 8 -11.77 15.61 -23.36
C TYR A 8 -11.49 14.86 -24.65
N VAL A 9 -11.04 13.62 -24.55
CA VAL A 9 -10.88 12.71 -25.69
C VAL A 9 -11.98 11.68 -25.61
N PHE A 10 -12.91 11.73 -26.55
CA PHE A 10 -13.98 10.74 -26.69
C PHE A 10 -13.56 9.72 -27.73
N ARG A 11 -13.34 8.48 -27.31
CA ARG A 11 -13.10 7.37 -28.23
C ARG A 11 -14.39 6.57 -28.40
N ILE A 12 -15.05 6.71 -29.55
CA ILE A 12 -16.25 5.94 -29.87
C ILE A 12 -15.82 4.49 -30.12
N LYS A 13 -16.19 3.58 -29.21
CA LYS A 13 -15.90 2.14 -29.33
C LYS A 13 -16.96 1.39 -30.14
N LYS A 14 -18.21 1.81 -30.07
CA LYS A 14 -19.32 1.14 -30.73
C LYS A 14 -20.47 2.11 -30.93
N VAL A 15 -21.07 2.07 -32.12
CA VAL A 15 -22.36 2.68 -32.42
C VAL A 15 -23.39 1.56 -32.38
N THR A 16 -24.40 1.65 -31.52
CA THR A 16 -25.40 0.59 -31.29
C THR A 16 -26.75 0.87 -31.88
N GLY A 17 -26.86 1.96 -32.68
CA GLY A 17 -28.09 2.33 -33.40
C GLY A 17 -27.80 2.99 -34.72
N THR A 18 -28.77 2.94 -35.60
CA THR A 18 -28.78 3.61 -36.89
C THR A 18 -28.97 5.10 -36.67
N GLY A 19 -28.07 5.96 -36.61
CA GLY A 19 -28.23 7.41 -36.46
C GLY A 19 -29.51 8.01 -37.08
N TRP A 20 -29.61 9.29 -37.10
CA TRP A 20 -30.73 10.00 -37.72
C TRP A 20 -30.60 10.01 -39.25
N SER A 21 -31.73 10.03 -39.93
CA SER A 21 -31.79 9.92 -41.39
C SER A 21 -31.18 11.13 -42.15
N ASP A 22 -31.06 12.26 -41.48
CA ASP A 22 -30.50 13.50 -42.04
C ASP A 22 -29.83 14.37 -40.97
N ALA A 23 -29.01 15.31 -41.42
CA ALA A 23 -28.21 16.18 -40.55
C ALA A 23 -29.05 17.15 -39.71
N ALA A 24 -30.22 17.56 -40.17
CA ALA A 24 -31.12 18.48 -39.46
C ALA A 24 -31.76 17.75 -38.28
N SER A 25 -32.27 16.55 -38.51
CA SER A 25 -32.80 15.68 -37.45
C SER A 25 -31.73 15.30 -36.44
N ALA A 26 -30.49 15.11 -36.85
CA ALA A 26 -29.36 14.82 -35.94
C ALA A 26 -28.97 16.03 -35.06
N ALA A 27 -29.14 17.26 -35.60
CA ALA A 27 -28.84 18.47 -34.85
C ALA A 27 -29.91 18.83 -33.78
N GLU A 28 -31.15 18.47 -34.05
CA GLU A 28 -32.29 18.75 -33.18
C GLU A 28 -32.53 17.67 -32.11
N ASN A 29 -31.97 16.49 -32.33
CA ASN A 29 -32.18 15.36 -31.42
C ASN A 29 -30.89 14.93 -30.74
N ARG A 30 -31.04 14.46 -29.49
CA ARG A 30 -29.91 14.02 -28.70
C ARG A 30 -29.31 12.71 -29.23
N ALA A 31 -27.97 12.63 -29.21
CA ALA A 31 -27.26 11.41 -29.61
C ALA A 31 -27.69 10.24 -28.74
N THR A 32 -28.24 9.19 -29.37
CA THR A 32 -28.62 7.95 -28.72
C THR A 32 -27.70 6.83 -29.21
N SER A 33 -27.28 5.96 -28.31
CA SER A 33 -26.62 4.70 -28.66
C SER A 33 -25.13 4.82 -29.07
N ILE A 34 -24.35 5.66 -28.36
CA ILE A 34 -22.91 5.70 -28.52
C ILE A 34 -22.26 5.13 -27.28
N VAL A 35 -21.38 4.16 -27.44
CA VAL A 35 -20.43 3.74 -26.38
C VAL A 35 -19.17 4.56 -26.57
N ALA A 36 -18.90 5.48 -25.65
CA ALA A 36 -17.71 6.32 -25.69
C ALA A 36 -16.83 6.04 -24.48
N GLN A 37 -15.54 6.13 -24.68
CA GLN A 37 -14.54 6.16 -23.63
C GLN A 37 -14.09 7.61 -23.49
N VAL A 38 -14.15 8.15 -22.25
CA VAL A 38 -13.58 9.46 -21.92
C VAL A 38 -12.20 9.21 -21.32
N GLU A 39 -11.17 9.71 -22.00
CA GLU A 39 -9.81 9.73 -21.48
C GLU A 39 -9.61 11.06 -20.75
N ALA A 40 -9.51 11.04 -19.43
CA ALA A 40 -9.07 12.20 -18.68
C ALA A 40 -7.55 12.39 -18.84
N TRP A 41 -7.07 13.62 -18.70
CA TRP A 41 -5.63 13.96 -18.78
C TRP A 41 -4.77 13.24 -17.69
N GLU A 42 -5.41 12.72 -16.65
CA GLU A 42 -4.78 12.01 -15.52
C GLU A 42 -5.12 10.51 -15.57
N ASP A 43 -4.67 9.78 -16.59
CA ASP A 43 -4.68 8.30 -16.71
C ASP A 43 -5.95 7.52 -16.31
N PHE A 44 -7.10 8.15 -16.09
CA PHE A 44 -8.36 7.47 -15.83
C PHE A 44 -9.16 7.26 -17.10
N THR A 45 -9.10 6.04 -17.60
CA THR A 45 -9.99 5.61 -18.70
C THR A 45 -11.33 5.20 -18.12
N THR A 46 -12.36 6.02 -18.26
CA THR A 46 -13.73 5.67 -17.83
C THR A 46 -14.55 5.23 -19.03
N GLU A 47 -15.08 4.00 -19.01
CA GLU A 47 -16.09 3.59 -19.96
C GLU A 47 -17.45 4.14 -19.55
N MET A 48 -18.13 4.84 -20.43
CA MET A 48 -19.36 5.57 -20.10
C MET A 48 -20.40 5.45 -21.21
N TYR A 49 -21.65 5.19 -20.81
CA TYR A 49 -22.82 5.25 -21.68
C TYR A 49 -23.58 6.55 -21.44
N PHE A 50 -24.05 7.18 -22.50
CA PHE A 50 -24.80 8.43 -22.48
C PHE A 50 -26.14 8.31 -23.19
N ASP A 51 -27.13 9.05 -22.67
CA ASP A 51 -28.40 9.34 -23.29
C ASP A 51 -28.88 10.72 -22.84
N GLY A 52 -28.59 11.73 -23.63
CA GLY A 52 -28.82 13.12 -23.27
C GLY A 52 -27.96 13.50 -22.04
N ASP A 53 -28.62 13.98 -20.99
CA ASP A 53 -27.95 14.35 -19.74
C ASP A 53 -27.75 13.17 -18.80
N ASN A 54 -28.28 12.00 -19.16
CA ASN A 54 -28.13 10.79 -18.36
C ASN A 54 -26.86 10.03 -18.79
N TYR A 55 -26.15 9.52 -17.80
CA TYR A 55 -24.98 8.66 -18.03
C TYR A 55 -24.76 7.67 -16.89
N LEU A 56 -24.07 6.60 -17.24
CA LEU A 56 -23.49 5.64 -16.32
C LEU A 56 -22.11 5.23 -16.86
N GLY A 57 -21.09 5.28 -16.01
CA GLY A 57 -19.73 4.89 -16.35
C GLY A 57 -18.97 4.27 -15.20
N VAL A 58 -17.97 3.46 -15.52
CA VAL A 58 -17.06 2.82 -14.56
C VAL A 58 -15.61 3.04 -14.98
N SER A 59 -14.73 3.27 -14.02
CA SER A 59 -13.29 3.49 -14.29
C SER A 59 -12.57 2.24 -14.78
N SER A 60 -13.04 1.06 -14.41
CA SER A 60 -12.48 -0.22 -14.86
C SER A 60 -13.53 -1.33 -14.88
N ARG A 61 -13.39 -2.27 -15.82
CA ARG A 61 -14.14 -3.54 -15.82
C ARG A 61 -13.40 -4.71 -15.23
N THR A 62 -12.16 -4.49 -14.80
CA THR A 62 -11.33 -5.53 -14.19
C THR A 62 -10.65 -4.96 -12.95
N LEU A 63 -10.56 -5.77 -11.93
CA LEU A 63 -9.86 -5.45 -10.69
C LEU A 63 -9.13 -6.68 -10.21
N THR A 64 -7.85 -6.53 -9.86
CA THR A 64 -7.05 -7.61 -9.30
C THR A 64 -6.69 -7.27 -7.86
N LEU A 65 -6.91 -8.21 -6.95
CA LEU A 65 -6.57 -8.13 -5.53
C LEU A 65 -5.55 -9.22 -5.19
N GLY A 66 -4.65 -8.94 -4.27
CA GLY A 66 -3.73 -9.94 -3.74
C GLY A 66 -4.48 -11.06 -3.00
N TYR A 67 -3.79 -12.18 -2.78
CA TYR A 67 -4.38 -13.41 -2.24
C TYR A 67 -4.83 -13.33 -0.77
N VAL A 68 -4.45 -12.30 -0.02
CA VAL A 68 -4.71 -12.15 1.43
C VAL A 68 -6.10 -11.54 1.67
N ALA A 69 -6.80 -12.02 2.71
CA ALA A 69 -8.05 -11.44 3.19
C ALA A 69 -7.88 -9.96 3.56
N GLY A 70 -8.94 -9.17 3.41
CA GLY A 70 -8.95 -7.74 3.70
C GLY A 70 -8.31 -6.86 2.62
N LYS A 71 -7.75 -7.47 1.54
CA LYS A 71 -7.29 -6.70 0.38
C LYS A 71 -8.47 -6.02 -0.28
N SER A 72 -8.30 -4.73 -0.54
CA SER A 72 -9.33 -3.91 -1.15
C SER A 72 -8.82 -3.23 -2.40
N GLY A 73 -9.73 -3.00 -3.35
CA GLY A 73 -9.49 -2.23 -4.55
C GLY A 73 -10.73 -1.46 -4.93
N ARG A 74 -10.56 -0.35 -5.61
CA ARG A 74 -11.60 0.62 -5.91
C ARG A 74 -11.88 0.65 -7.42
N VAL A 75 -13.15 0.74 -7.77
CA VAL A 75 -13.63 1.09 -9.10
C VAL A 75 -14.55 2.29 -8.95
N ASP A 76 -14.22 3.41 -9.61
CA ASP A 76 -15.05 4.61 -9.57
C ASP A 76 -16.26 4.44 -10.48
N VAL A 77 -17.39 4.99 -10.03
CA VAL A 77 -18.66 5.02 -10.75
C VAL A 77 -19.09 6.47 -10.93
N GLN A 78 -19.39 6.83 -12.14
CA GLN A 78 -20.00 8.12 -12.48
C GLN A 78 -21.39 7.89 -13.06
N ALA A 79 -22.42 8.44 -12.42
CA ALA A 79 -23.80 8.20 -12.82
C ALA A 79 -24.70 9.38 -12.46
N THR A 80 -25.49 9.85 -13.42
CA THR A 80 -26.63 10.76 -13.17
C THR A 80 -27.93 10.01 -12.94
N VAL A 81 -27.93 8.70 -13.19
CA VAL A 81 -29.08 7.83 -12.96
C VAL A 81 -28.85 6.97 -11.72
N PRO A 82 -29.89 6.65 -10.94
CA PRO A 82 -29.78 5.66 -9.87
C PRO A 82 -29.27 4.33 -10.43
N TYR A 83 -28.33 3.71 -9.75
CA TYR A 83 -27.80 2.40 -10.13
C TYR A 83 -27.84 1.40 -8.99
N THR A 84 -27.82 0.14 -9.38
CA THR A 84 -27.75 -1.01 -8.47
C THR A 84 -26.51 -1.84 -8.77
N ILE A 85 -26.02 -2.57 -7.78
CA ILE A 85 -24.98 -3.58 -7.93
C ILE A 85 -25.50 -4.95 -7.53
N GLN A 86 -25.08 -5.99 -8.25
CA GLN A 86 -25.50 -7.37 -7.99
C GLN A 86 -24.43 -8.35 -8.45
N TRP A 87 -24.21 -9.42 -7.67
CA TRP A 87 -23.30 -10.49 -8.09
C TRP A 87 -23.88 -11.27 -9.27
N LEU A 88 -22.99 -11.81 -10.10
CA LEU A 88 -23.32 -12.74 -11.17
C LEU A 88 -22.78 -14.14 -10.85
N ASP A 89 -23.49 -15.15 -11.28
CA ASP A 89 -22.98 -16.51 -11.32
C ASP A 89 -21.98 -16.73 -12.46
N ALA A 90 -21.48 -17.96 -12.58
CA ALA A 90 -20.54 -18.34 -13.63
C ALA A 90 -21.11 -18.15 -15.06
N SER A 91 -22.44 -18.24 -15.21
CA SER A 91 -23.16 -18.08 -16.48
C SER A 91 -23.47 -16.61 -16.80
N GLY A 92 -23.19 -15.67 -15.86
CA GLY A 92 -23.49 -14.24 -16.01
C GLY A 92 -24.92 -13.87 -15.62
N VAL A 93 -25.61 -14.75 -14.90
CA VAL A 93 -26.96 -14.49 -14.39
C VAL A 93 -26.85 -13.82 -13.03
N PRO A 94 -27.63 -12.74 -12.76
CA PRO A 94 -27.67 -12.09 -11.46
C PRO A 94 -28.11 -13.03 -10.34
N THR A 95 -27.41 -12.97 -9.20
CA THR A 95 -27.67 -13.79 -8.00
C THR A 95 -27.85 -12.91 -6.77
N GLY A 96 -28.69 -13.37 -5.84
CA GLY A 96 -28.98 -12.64 -4.61
C GLY A 96 -29.79 -11.36 -4.85
N THR A 97 -29.81 -10.47 -3.85
CA THR A 97 -30.54 -9.21 -3.90
C THR A 97 -29.62 -8.09 -4.37
N ALA A 98 -30.06 -7.31 -5.34
CA ALA A 98 -29.35 -6.09 -5.75
C ALA A 98 -29.40 -5.05 -4.64
N VAL A 99 -28.31 -4.30 -4.49
CA VAL A 99 -28.22 -3.17 -3.55
C VAL A 99 -27.96 -1.86 -4.27
N THR A 100 -28.38 -0.76 -3.66
CA THR A 100 -28.22 0.60 -4.19
C THR A 100 -27.94 1.58 -3.07
N GLY A 101 -27.39 2.74 -3.41
CA GLY A 101 -27.16 3.85 -2.48
C GLY A 101 -25.80 3.79 -1.77
N VAL A 102 -25.24 4.96 -1.57
CA VAL A 102 -23.99 5.17 -0.83
C VAL A 102 -24.15 4.69 0.62
N GLY A 103 -23.13 4.07 1.16
CA GLY A 103 -23.14 3.48 2.51
C GLY A 103 -23.66 2.04 2.58
N THR A 104 -24.14 1.48 1.47
CA THR A 104 -24.59 0.08 1.42
C THR A 104 -23.46 -0.89 1.08
N THR A 105 -23.58 -2.14 1.55
CA THR A 105 -22.62 -3.21 1.26
C THR A 105 -23.35 -4.39 0.66
N LEU A 106 -22.91 -4.86 -0.49
CA LEU A 106 -23.36 -6.09 -1.12
C LEU A 106 -22.58 -7.27 -0.55
N THR A 107 -23.30 -8.20 0.04
CA THR A 107 -22.81 -9.50 0.53
C THR A 107 -23.30 -10.62 -0.38
N GLY A 108 -23.22 -11.88 0.05
CA GLY A 108 -23.73 -13.03 -0.71
C GLY A 108 -22.71 -13.67 -1.65
N ASN A 109 -21.49 -13.12 -1.72
CA ASN A 109 -20.35 -13.79 -2.32
C ASN A 109 -19.38 -14.22 -1.20
N SER A 110 -18.96 -15.50 -1.20
CA SER A 110 -18.08 -16.03 -0.16
C SER A 110 -16.68 -15.44 -0.19
N ASN A 111 -16.24 -14.95 -1.36
CA ASN A 111 -14.87 -14.51 -1.59
C ASN A 111 -14.71 -12.99 -1.49
N PHE A 112 -15.78 -12.24 -1.77
CA PHE A 112 -15.70 -10.77 -1.84
C PHE A 112 -16.93 -10.10 -1.21
N THR A 113 -16.70 -8.92 -0.65
CA THR A 113 -17.75 -7.93 -0.37
C THR A 113 -17.53 -6.69 -1.21
N VAL A 114 -18.59 -5.93 -1.48
CA VAL A 114 -18.51 -4.66 -2.21
C VAL A 114 -19.31 -3.60 -1.48
N SER A 115 -18.69 -2.49 -1.15
CA SER A 115 -19.37 -1.34 -0.55
C SER A 115 -19.46 -0.20 -1.55
N ILE A 116 -20.62 0.48 -1.59
CA ILE A 116 -20.80 1.71 -2.35
C ILE A 116 -20.40 2.88 -1.47
N GLY A 117 -19.37 3.62 -1.85
CA GLY A 117 -18.87 4.77 -1.11
C GLY A 117 -18.87 6.05 -1.95
N ARG A 118 -18.65 7.18 -1.27
CA ARG A 118 -18.45 8.49 -1.89
C ARG A 118 -17.39 9.24 -1.11
N ASP A 119 -16.49 9.94 -1.81
CA ASP A 119 -15.49 10.77 -1.18
C ASP A 119 -16.15 12.05 -0.61
N ALA A 120 -15.62 12.56 0.51
CA ALA A 120 -16.13 13.77 1.12
C ALA A 120 -16.01 14.95 0.16
N GLY A 121 -17.13 15.65 -0.07
CA GLY A 121 -17.18 16.79 -0.98
C GLY A 121 -17.26 16.46 -2.46
N ALA A 122 -17.32 15.18 -2.83
CA ALA A 122 -17.53 14.78 -4.22
C ALA A 122 -18.96 15.09 -4.69
N ASP A 123 -19.10 15.34 -6.01
CA ASP A 123 -20.40 15.50 -6.67
C ASP A 123 -21.29 14.27 -6.45
N ASP A 124 -22.61 14.49 -6.41
CA ASP A 124 -23.59 13.41 -6.23
C ASP A 124 -23.55 12.36 -7.34
N ALA A 125 -23.11 12.73 -8.53
CA ALA A 125 -22.89 11.83 -9.65
C ALA A 125 -21.63 10.96 -9.52
N VAL A 126 -20.75 11.23 -8.55
CA VAL A 126 -19.48 10.50 -8.34
C VAL A 126 -19.57 9.63 -7.11
N SER A 127 -19.30 8.36 -7.28
CA SER A 127 -19.23 7.35 -6.21
C SER A 127 -18.15 6.33 -6.55
N TYR A 128 -17.91 5.37 -5.65
CA TYR A 128 -17.00 4.26 -5.91
C TYR A 128 -17.54 2.95 -5.36
N LEU A 129 -17.05 1.86 -5.93
CA LEU A 129 -17.21 0.51 -5.44
C LEU A 129 -15.90 0.07 -4.79
N LEU A 130 -15.92 -0.20 -3.50
CA LEU A 130 -14.79 -0.75 -2.77
C LEU A 130 -14.97 -2.27 -2.66
N PHE A 131 -14.22 -3.01 -3.45
CA PHE A 131 -14.15 -4.46 -3.39
C PHE A 131 -13.19 -4.87 -2.28
N THR A 132 -13.57 -5.83 -1.45
CA THR A 132 -12.71 -6.35 -0.39
C THR A 132 -12.74 -7.89 -0.41
N ALA A 133 -11.55 -8.51 -0.42
CA ALA A 133 -11.42 -9.96 -0.29
C ALA A 133 -11.84 -10.41 1.11
N SER A 134 -12.81 -11.33 1.20
CA SER A 134 -13.39 -11.79 2.47
C SER A 134 -12.53 -12.84 3.18
N GLN A 135 -11.70 -13.56 2.42
CA GLN A 135 -10.83 -14.62 2.93
C GLN A 135 -9.54 -14.72 2.11
N ASP A 136 -8.52 -15.40 2.67
CA ASP A 136 -7.31 -15.71 1.92
C ASP A 136 -7.64 -16.69 0.78
N ASN A 137 -7.11 -16.42 -0.41
CA ASN A 137 -7.05 -17.44 -1.44
C ASN A 137 -5.87 -18.36 -1.15
N ARG A 138 -6.12 -19.57 -0.67
CA ARG A 138 -5.11 -20.60 -0.40
C ARG A 138 -5.09 -21.69 -1.47
N THR A 139 -5.77 -21.45 -2.59
CA THR A 139 -5.81 -22.39 -3.72
C THR A 139 -4.66 -22.14 -4.68
N ASP A 140 -4.45 -23.05 -5.61
CA ASP A 140 -3.49 -22.93 -6.71
C ASP A 140 -4.04 -22.16 -7.93
N ARG A 141 -5.22 -21.55 -7.78
CA ARG A 141 -5.93 -20.85 -8.86
C ARG A 141 -6.40 -19.48 -8.41
N ASN A 142 -6.51 -18.58 -9.36
CA ASN A 142 -7.17 -17.31 -9.11
C ASN A 142 -8.65 -17.52 -8.82
N VAL A 143 -9.14 -16.82 -7.80
CA VAL A 143 -10.58 -16.76 -7.49
C VAL A 143 -11.17 -15.58 -8.24
N VAL A 144 -12.16 -15.85 -9.07
CA VAL A 144 -12.78 -14.85 -9.95
C VAL A 144 -14.26 -14.73 -9.62
N SER A 145 -14.74 -13.50 -9.47
CA SER A 145 -16.17 -13.19 -9.34
C SER A 145 -16.54 -12.05 -10.27
N ARG A 146 -17.81 -11.95 -10.62
CA ARG A 146 -18.33 -10.89 -11.48
C ARG A 146 -19.44 -10.13 -10.80
N LEU A 147 -19.41 -8.83 -10.91
CA LEU A 147 -20.41 -7.90 -10.40
C LEU A 147 -21.04 -7.15 -11.57
N ARG A 148 -22.34 -7.01 -11.57
CA ARG A 148 -23.09 -6.16 -12.49
C ARG A 148 -23.43 -4.85 -11.83
N VAL A 149 -23.13 -3.75 -12.50
CA VAL A 149 -23.61 -2.40 -12.21
C VAL A 149 -24.69 -2.07 -13.22
N SER A 150 -25.92 -1.78 -12.78
CA SER A 150 -27.05 -1.51 -13.66
C SER A 150 -27.70 -0.19 -13.30
N GLY A 151 -27.87 0.70 -14.29
CA GLY A 151 -28.54 1.98 -14.11
C GLY A 151 -29.31 2.37 -15.38
N GLY A 152 -30.59 2.68 -15.26
CA GLY A 152 -31.45 2.91 -16.42
C GLY A 152 -31.45 1.69 -17.33
N ARG A 153 -31.05 1.88 -18.60
CA ARG A 153 -30.93 0.80 -19.61
C ARG A 153 -29.51 0.25 -19.76
N TRP A 154 -28.55 0.71 -18.95
CA TRP A 154 -27.14 0.37 -19.10
C TRP A 154 -26.68 -0.60 -18.04
N THR A 155 -25.74 -1.45 -18.45
CA THR A 155 -25.08 -2.40 -17.55
C THR A 155 -23.60 -2.47 -17.82
N PHE A 156 -22.82 -2.58 -16.72
CA PHE A 156 -21.38 -2.88 -16.74
C PHE A 156 -21.14 -4.12 -15.90
N ASP A 157 -20.46 -5.09 -16.47
CA ASP A 157 -19.97 -6.24 -15.71
C ASP A 157 -18.50 -5.99 -15.35
N ILE A 158 -18.21 -6.02 -14.06
CA ILE A 158 -16.88 -5.86 -13.49
C ILE A 158 -16.40 -7.23 -13.04
N THR A 159 -15.23 -7.64 -13.50
CA THR A 159 -14.56 -8.86 -13.07
C THR A 159 -13.58 -8.52 -11.96
N VAL A 160 -13.75 -9.10 -10.78
CA VAL A 160 -12.78 -9.04 -9.69
C VAL A 160 -12.05 -10.37 -9.60
N THR A 161 -10.73 -10.30 -9.53
CA THR A 161 -9.83 -11.45 -9.42
C THR A 161 -9.04 -11.34 -8.14
N GLN A 162 -9.08 -12.38 -7.30
CA GLN A 162 -8.11 -12.55 -6.22
C GLN A 162 -7.04 -13.52 -6.69
N GLU A 163 -5.78 -13.07 -6.66
CA GLU A 163 -4.64 -13.85 -7.13
C GLU A 163 -4.44 -15.11 -6.28
N ASN A 164 -3.75 -16.08 -6.85
CA ASN A 164 -3.32 -17.24 -6.11
C ASN A 164 -1.90 -17.03 -5.56
N PRO A 165 -1.58 -17.59 -4.39
CA PRO A 165 -0.28 -17.41 -3.75
C PRO A 165 0.86 -18.13 -4.47
N SER A 166 0.59 -19.03 -5.41
CA SER A 166 1.63 -19.79 -6.12
C SER A 166 2.57 -18.91 -6.94
N LEU A 167 2.12 -17.68 -7.29
CA LEU A 167 2.95 -16.68 -7.96
C LEU A 167 4.10 -16.17 -7.07
N TYR A 168 3.93 -16.27 -5.74
CA TYR A 168 4.87 -15.70 -4.78
C TYR A 168 5.75 -16.75 -4.08
N LYS A 169 5.37 -18.01 -4.10
CA LYS A 169 6.00 -19.08 -3.31
C LYS A 169 7.49 -19.28 -3.57
N ASP A 170 7.96 -18.94 -4.77
CA ASP A 170 9.36 -19.07 -5.16
C ASP A 170 10.11 -17.71 -5.15
N ARG A 171 9.41 -16.60 -4.84
CA ARG A 171 9.99 -15.26 -4.80
C ARG A 171 10.83 -15.10 -3.54
N ILE A 172 12.13 -14.89 -3.68
CA ILE A 172 13.04 -14.51 -2.60
C ILE A 172 13.08 -12.99 -2.52
N ILE A 173 12.75 -12.42 -1.36
CA ILE A 173 12.82 -10.98 -1.09
C ILE A 173 14.25 -10.63 -0.70
N ARG A 174 14.91 -9.80 -1.48
CA ARG A 174 16.30 -9.38 -1.23
C ARG A 174 16.29 -8.09 -0.42
N VAL A 175 16.87 -8.14 0.78
CA VAL A 175 16.88 -7.05 1.75
C VAL A 175 18.30 -6.59 1.99
N LEU A 176 18.59 -5.33 1.69
CA LEU A 176 19.81 -4.67 2.14
C LEU A 176 19.60 -4.13 3.56
N SER A 177 20.48 -4.46 4.47
CA SER A 177 20.56 -3.89 5.81
C SER A 177 21.93 -3.26 6.03
N VAL A 178 21.97 -2.08 6.63
CA VAL A 178 23.24 -1.47 7.02
C VAL A 178 23.66 -2.02 8.38
N HIS A 179 24.93 -2.37 8.52
CA HIS A 179 25.48 -2.98 9.74
C HIS A 179 25.67 -1.95 10.85
N GLU A 180 24.60 -1.73 11.61
CA GLU A 180 24.53 -0.84 12.78
C GLU A 180 23.46 -1.31 13.75
N ILE A 181 23.19 -0.57 14.82
CA ILE A 181 22.11 -0.85 15.77
C ILE A 181 20.79 -1.03 15.01
N GLY A 182 20.08 -2.11 15.27
CA GLY A 182 18.84 -2.48 14.56
C GLY A 182 19.05 -3.20 13.24
N SER A 183 20.30 -3.46 12.85
CA SER A 183 20.64 -4.25 11.65
C SER A 183 19.98 -5.63 11.66
N LEU A 184 19.57 -6.09 10.49
CA LEU A 184 18.99 -7.43 10.28
C LEU A 184 20.05 -8.52 10.04
N GLY A 185 21.33 -8.17 10.12
CA GLY A 185 22.43 -9.08 9.88
C GLY A 185 22.71 -10.07 11.00
N THR A 186 23.59 -11.02 10.71
CA THR A 186 23.92 -12.13 11.61
C THR A 186 25.28 -11.99 12.29
N GLY A 187 26.04 -10.94 11.99
CA GLY A 187 27.49 -10.97 12.08
C GLY A 187 28.14 -10.57 13.42
N THR A 188 27.49 -9.81 14.32
CA THR A 188 28.14 -9.39 15.58
C THR A 188 27.16 -9.18 16.72
N PRO A 189 27.65 -9.26 18.00
CA PRO A 189 26.83 -9.03 19.19
C PRO A 189 26.19 -7.64 19.27
N SER A 190 26.79 -6.62 18.66
CA SER A 190 26.18 -5.27 18.54
C SER A 190 24.98 -5.23 17.60
N SER A 191 24.85 -6.20 16.71
CA SER A 191 23.70 -6.38 15.82
C SER A 191 22.56 -7.19 16.47
N ALA A 192 22.69 -7.61 17.70
CA ALA A 192 21.65 -8.36 18.42
C ALA A 192 20.32 -7.60 18.50
N SER A 193 20.34 -6.30 18.28
CA SER A 193 19.15 -5.45 18.35
C SER A 193 18.12 -5.71 17.25
N GLY A 194 18.52 -6.07 16.04
CA GLY A 194 17.59 -6.40 14.95
C GLY A 194 17.17 -7.87 14.90
N MET A 195 17.71 -8.72 15.76
CA MET A 195 17.53 -10.17 15.68
C MET A 195 16.09 -10.64 15.92
N ALA A 196 15.32 -9.93 16.72
CA ALA A 196 13.92 -10.31 16.95
C ALA A 196 13.09 -10.18 15.64
N LEU A 197 13.24 -9.06 14.90
CA LEU A 197 12.63 -8.91 13.59
C LEU A 197 13.18 -9.94 12.61
N ARG A 198 14.50 -10.13 12.56
CA ARG A 198 15.11 -11.12 11.65
C ARG A 198 14.53 -12.51 11.86
N ARG A 199 14.34 -12.94 13.10
CA ARG A 199 13.74 -14.24 13.41
C ARG A 199 12.27 -14.34 13.04
N ILE A 200 11.50 -13.23 13.15
CA ILE A 200 10.13 -13.19 12.62
C ILE A 200 10.12 -13.45 11.11
N LEU A 201 11.06 -12.85 10.37
CA LEU A 201 11.16 -12.98 8.92
C LEU A 201 11.66 -14.36 8.48
N ASP A 202 12.61 -14.94 9.23
CA ASP A 202 13.18 -16.27 8.96
C ASP A 202 12.27 -17.43 9.44
N ASN A 203 11.22 -17.14 10.24
CA ASN A 203 10.31 -18.18 10.70
C ASN A 203 9.39 -18.65 9.58
N THR A 204 9.56 -19.90 9.18
CA THR A 204 8.82 -20.50 8.07
C THR A 204 7.31 -20.62 8.30
N LYS A 205 6.83 -20.54 9.54
CA LYS A 205 5.38 -20.43 9.82
C LYS A 205 4.83 -19.05 9.49
N ASN A 206 5.69 -18.02 9.49
CA ASN A 206 5.31 -16.66 9.16
C ASN A 206 5.45 -16.41 7.66
N PHE A 207 6.66 -16.62 7.12
CA PHE A 207 7.02 -16.24 5.76
C PHE A 207 7.74 -17.43 5.06
N SER A 208 7.02 -18.14 4.23
CA SER A 208 7.55 -19.27 3.44
C SER A 208 6.53 -19.67 2.38
N PRO A 209 6.84 -20.63 1.49
CA PRO A 209 5.86 -21.18 0.56
C PRO A 209 4.60 -21.76 1.21
N THR A 210 4.65 -22.09 2.50
CA THR A 210 3.53 -22.64 3.29
C THR A 210 3.21 -21.80 4.54
N GLY A 211 3.86 -20.65 4.70
CA GLY A 211 3.68 -19.77 5.84
C GLY A 211 2.38 -18.94 5.80
N THR A 212 2.17 -18.15 6.83
CA THR A 212 1.08 -17.19 6.91
C THR A 212 1.12 -16.21 5.72
N VAL A 213 2.31 -15.74 5.37
CA VAL A 213 2.57 -15.00 4.13
C VAL A 213 3.33 -15.92 3.18
N VAL A 214 2.75 -16.15 2.00
CA VAL A 214 3.37 -17.00 0.98
C VAL A 214 4.45 -16.22 0.25
N VAL A 215 5.68 -16.70 0.35
CA VAL A 215 6.89 -16.15 -0.28
C VAL A 215 7.98 -17.22 -0.23
N GLY A 216 8.99 -17.16 -1.08
CA GLY A 216 10.11 -18.10 -1.06
C GLY A 216 11.04 -17.90 0.17
N GLY A 217 10.95 -16.73 0.80
CA GLY A 217 11.76 -16.36 1.95
C GLY A 217 12.51 -15.05 1.72
N PHE A 218 13.50 -14.78 2.57
CA PHE A 218 14.31 -13.56 2.51
C PHE A 218 15.79 -13.90 2.30
N ALA A 219 16.47 -13.05 1.52
CA ALA A 219 17.91 -13.03 1.39
C ALA A 219 18.44 -11.68 1.88
N PHE A 220 19.30 -11.69 2.89
CA PHE A 220 19.81 -10.47 3.48
C PHE A 220 21.23 -10.21 3.01
N THR A 221 21.46 -8.96 2.60
CA THR A 221 22.78 -8.42 2.26
C THR A 221 23.11 -7.35 3.30
N GLU A 222 24.28 -7.42 3.91
CA GLU A 222 24.78 -6.40 4.81
C GLU A 222 25.83 -5.54 4.13
N VAL A 223 25.76 -4.25 4.40
CA VAL A 223 26.79 -3.25 4.04
C VAL A 223 27.18 -2.55 5.32
N SER A 224 28.47 -2.40 5.57
CA SER A 224 28.94 -1.68 6.73
C SER A 224 28.66 -0.18 6.63
N ASN A 225 28.46 0.47 7.77
CA ASN A 225 28.30 1.92 7.82
C ASN A 225 29.55 2.64 7.27
N VAL A 226 30.73 2.06 7.45
CA VAL A 226 31.97 2.58 6.88
C VAL A 226 31.94 2.54 5.34
N GLU A 227 31.45 1.47 4.72
CA GLU A 227 31.27 1.41 3.27
C GLU A 227 30.25 2.41 2.77
N MET A 228 29.13 2.59 3.51
CA MET A 228 28.13 3.61 3.18
C MET A 228 28.66 5.03 3.28
N GLN A 229 29.55 5.30 4.24
CA GLN A 229 30.22 6.60 4.40
C GLN A 229 31.37 6.81 3.41
N ALA A 230 32.11 5.77 3.07
CA ALA A 230 33.27 5.85 2.18
C ALA A 230 32.89 6.34 0.76
N VAL A 231 31.63 6.21 0.39
CA VAL A 231 31.07 6.82 -0.82
C VAL A 231 31.24 8.34 -0.81
N SER A 232 31.24 8.98 0.37
CA SER A 232 31.45 10.42 0.52
C SER A 232 32.90 10.88 0.30
N THR A 233 33.86 9.96 0.28
CA THR A 233 35.28 10.27 0.13
C THR A 233 35.78 10.24 -1.33
N GLY A 234 34.87 10.10 -2.29
CA GLY A 234 35.18 10.22 -3.71
C GLY A 234 35.86 8.99 -4.34
N VAL A 235 35.89 7.86 -3.68
CA VAL A 235 36.40 6.61 -4.25
C VAL A 235 35.35 5.98 -5.16
N LEU A 236 35.42 6.25 -6.44
CA LEU A 236 34.46 5.86 -7.48
C LEU A 236 34.20 4.33 -7.51
N GLU A 237 35.20 3.51 -7.22
CA GLU A 237 35.05 2.04 -7.18
C GLU A 237 34.13 1.58 -6.03
N ILE A 238 34.27 2.18 -4.84
CA ILE A 238 33.40 1.88 -3.69
C ILE A 238 31.97 2.32 -4.00
N PHE A 239 31.79 3.52 -4.54
CA PHE A 239 30.48 4.01 -4.97
C PHE A 239 29.80 3.06 -5.95
N ASN A 240 30.50 2.66 -7.01
CA ASN A 240 29.95 1.76 -8.01
C ASN A 240 29.64 0.36 -7.44
N SER A 241 30.44 -0.11 -6.48
CA SER A 241 30.19 -1.36 -5.79
C SER A 241 28.91 -1.30 -4.94
N VAL A 242 28.79 -0.28 -4.10
CA VAL A 242 27.59 -0.07 -3.26
C VAL A 242 26.36 0.15 -4.13
N LYS A 243 26.44 0.91 -5.20
CA LYS A 243 25.34 1.13 -6.14
C LYS A 243 24.86 -0.19 -6.81
N ARG A 244 25.80 -1.09 -7.15
CA ARG A 244 25.42 -2.42 -7.66
C ARG A 244 24.67 -3.25 -6.62
N ILE A 245 25.12 -3.20 -5.36
CA ILE A 245 24.45 -3.89 -4.25
C ILE A 245 23.04 -3.32 -4.09
N ILE A 246 22.88 -1.99 -4.04
CA ILE A 246 21.59 -1.30 -3.94
C ILE A 246 20.64 -1.74 -5.06
N ASN A 247 21.11 -1.71 -6.30
CA ASN A 247 20.28 -2.03 -7.48
C ASN A 247 19.79 -3.47 -7.51
N ALA A 248 20.46 -4.37 -6.81
CA ALA A 248 20.08 -5.78 -6.74
C ALA A 248 19.03 -6.08 -5.66
N GLN A 249 18.62 -5.10 -4.86
CA GLN A 249 17.71 -5.30 -3.73
C GLN A 249 16.25 -4.98 -4.07
N ASP A 250 15.35 -5.63 -3.36
CA ASP A 250 13.91 -5.37 -3.38
C ASP A 250 13.51 -4.44 -2.22
N VAL A 251 14.22 -4.52 -1.09
CA VAL A 251 14.01 -3.70 0.10
C VAL A 251 15.35 -3.13 0.58
N ILE A 252 15.38 -1.85 0.87
CA ILE A 252 16.52 -1.21 1.56
C ILE A 252 16.06 -0.80 2.95
N TYR A 253 16.76 -1.30 3.98
CA TYR A 253 16.53 -1.00 5.38
C TYR A 253 17.71 -0.19 5.94
N LEU A 254 17.49 1.10 6.08
CA LEU A 254 18.44 2.05 6.66
C LEU A 254 18.14 2.21 8.15
N THR A 255 19.07 1.78 8.97
CA THR A 255 18.94 1.76 10.43
C THR A 255 19.52 3.02 11.09
N TYR A 256 19.55 3.01 12.42
CA TYR A 256 20.21 4.01 13.24
C TYR A 256 21.68 4.22 12.85
N ASN A 257 22.14 5.46 12.98
CA ASN A 257 23.51 5.91 12.65
C ASN A 257 23.97 5.68 11.22
N THR A 258 23.09 5.31 10.30
CA THR A 258 23.47 5.28 8.90
C THR A 258 23.72 6.71 8.41
N ALA A 259 24.98 7.08 8.27
CA ALA A 259 25.37 8.32 7.60
C ALA A 259 25.51 8.03 6.11
N ILE A 260 24.63 8.57 5.29
CA ILE A 260 24.76 8.47 3.83
C ILE A 260 25.11 9.81 3.21
N SER A 261 26.00 9.75 2.21
CA SER A 261 26.38 10.93 1.42
C SER A 261 25.21 11.41 0.54
N ASP A 262 25.35 12.61 -0.04
CA ASP A 262 24.40 13.14 -1.01
C ASP A 262 24.21 12.21 -2.19
N GLU A 263 25.32 11.71 -2.77
CA GLU A 263 25.31 10.83 -3.95
C GLU A 263 24.60 9.50 -3.64
N LEU A 264 24.84 8.96 -2.45
CA LEU A 264 24.22 7.72 -2.04
C LEU A 264 22.72 7.91 -1.75
N ALA A 265 22.33 9.01 -1.11
CA ALA A 265 20.92 9.35 -0.91
C ALA A 265 20.18 9.47 -2.23
N GLN A 266 20.78 10.15 -3.22
CA GLN A 266 20.22 10.24 -4.58
C GLN A 266 20.15 8.86 -5.25
N ALA A 267 21.17 8.01 -5.09
CA ALA A 267 21.18 6.65 -5.65
C ALA A 267 20.06 5.78 -5.05
N VAL A 268 19.81 5.86 -3.73
CA VAL A 268 18.71 5.15 -3.05
C VAL A 268 17.36 5.64 -3.54
N LEU A 269 17.16 6.95 -3.69
CA LEU A 269 15.92 7.50 -4.20
C LEU A 269 15.69 7.16 -5.68
N ALA A 270 16.73 7.20 -6.49
CA ALA A 270 16.67 6.77 -7.89
C ALA A 270 16.31 5.29 -7.99
N TRP A 271 16.91 4.42 -7.15
CA TRP A 271 16.57 3.02 -7.04
C TRP A 271 15.09 2.84 -6.68
N LEU A 272 14.60 3.51 -5.65
CA LEU A 272 13.19 3.41 -5.20
C LEU A 272 12.20 3.78 -6.31
N ARG A 273 12.52 4.83 -7.09
CA ARG A 273 11.66 5.37 -8.14
C ARG A 273 11.71 4.59 -9.45
N ALA A 274 12.77 3.82 -9.68
CA ALA A 274 12.98 3.08 -10.92
C ALA A 274 12.05 1.86 -11.05
N ASP A 275 11.48 1.37 -9.96
CA ASP A 275 10.68 0.14 -9.93
C ASP A 275 9.61 0.22 -8.85
N THR A 276 8.38 -0.14 -9.18
CA THR A 276 7.24 -0.13 -8.27
C THR A 276 7.24 -1.28 -7.26
N GLY A 277 8.05 -2.32 -7.48
CA GLY A 277 8.26 -3.43 -6.55
C GLY A 277 9.31 -3.18 -5.47
N ARG A 278 9.78 -1.95 -5.27
CA ARG A 278 10.83 -1.60 -4.31
C ARG A 278 10.29 -0.87 -3.10
N VAL A 279 10.81 -1.19 -1.92
CA VAL A 279 10.39 -0.58 -0.64
C VAL A 279 11.60 -0.05 0.11
N LEU A 280 11.51 1.18 0.60
CA LEU A 280 12.52 1.83 1.43
C LEU A 280 12.02 1.90 2.89
N ILE A 281 12.82 1.41 3.82
CA ILE A 281 12.58 1.56 5.27
C ILE A 281 13.64 2.52 5.80
N VAL A 282 13.19 3.61 6.40
CA VAL A 282 14.06 4.63 6.99
C VAL A 282 13.87 4.61 8.50
N GLY A 283 14.85 4.04 9.18
CA GLY A 283 14.98 4.11 10.62
C GLY A 283 15.73 5.38 11.01
N THR A 284 15.42 5.92 12.18
CA THR A 284 16.10 7.10 12.70
C THR A 284 15.90 7.20 14.20
N ASP A 285 16.77 7.94 14.84
CA ASP A 285 16.84 8.09 16.28
C ASP A 285 17.40 9.46 16.66
N THR A 286 18.21 10.05 15.79
CA THR A 286 18.84 11.35 15.97
C THR A 286 18.70 12.23 14.74
N GLU A 287 18.92 13.54 14.90
CA GLU A 287 18.90 14.50 13.78
C GLU A 287 19.92 14.18 12.70
N ALA A 288 21.06 13.60 13.07
CA ALA A 288 22.13 13.27 12.12
C ALA A 288 21.80 12.03 11.28
N THR A 289 20.96 11.15 11.80
CA THR A 289 20.64 9.89 11.12
C THR A 289 19.91 10.14 9.81
N ASN A 290 20.46 9.60 8.72
CA ASN A 290 19.87 9.71 7.37
C ASN A 290 19.57 11.16 6.94
N ALA A 291 20.29 12.18 7.47
CA ALA A 291 19.95 13.59 7.30
C ALA A 291 19.82 14.00 5.83
N LYS A 292 20.73 13.54 4.96
CA LYS A 292 20.70 13.85 3.53
C LYS A 292 19.48 13.25 2.83
N LEU A 293 19.19 11.98 3.09
CA LEU A 293 18.00 11.33 2.54
C LEU A 293 16.71 12.06 3.01
N ARG A 294 16.62 12.42 4.28
CA ARG A 294 15.49 13.18 4.84
C ARG A 294 15.34 14.55 4.19
N GLN A 295 16.44 15.23 3.92
CA GLN A 295 16.44 16.53 3.22
C GLN A 295 15.78 16.42 1.84
N TYR A 296 16.14 15.42 1.04
CA TYR A 296 15.52 15.17 -0.26
C TYR A 296 14.04 14.81 -0.15
N LEU A 297 13.68 13.91 0.78
CA LEU A 297 12.28 13.50 1.01
C LEU A 297 11.42 14.67 1.52
N THR A 298 12.00 15.59 2.28
CA THR A 298 11.31 16.82 2.72
C THR A 298 11.14 17.79 1.55
N SER A 299 12.14 17.91 0.68
CA SER A 299 12.10 18.81 -0.48
C SER A 299 11.05 18.41 -1.50
N ASP A 300 10.81 17.12 -1.69
CA ASP A 300 9.81 16.60 -2.62
C ASP A 300 8.40 16.42 -1.98
N GLY A 301 8.24 16.84 -0.73
CA GLY A 301 6.96 16.76 -0.02
C GLY A 301 6.59 15.38 0.48
N THR A 302 7.47 14.39 0.35
CA THR A 302 7.21 13.01 0.77
C THR A 302 7.31 12.83 2.28
N TRP A 303 8.08 13.70 2.95
CA TRP A 303 8.37 13.61 4.37
C TRP A 303 8.52 14.98 5.03
N LYS A 304 8.19 15.04 6.33
CA LYS A 304 8.61 16.10 7.26
C LYS A 304 8.90 15.48 8.63
N TYR A 305 10.03 15.79 9.21
CA TYR A 305 10.58 15.06 10.31
C TYR A 305 11.12 15.96 11.44
N TYR A 306 10.76 15.61 12.67
CA TYR A 306 11.32 16.24 13.87
C TYR A 306 11.98 15.18 14.74
N TYR A 307 13.13 15.53 15.28
CA TYR A 307 13.78 14.79 16.34
C TYR A 307 13.50 15.43 17.70
N GLN A 308 13.25 14.61 18.68
CA GLN A 308 13.25 15.05 20.07
C GLN A 308 13.88 13.98 20.93
N ASN A 309 14.91 14.36 21.68
CA ASN A 309 15.56 13.57 22.70
C ASN A 309 14.68 13.50 23.96
N ASN A 310 14.73 12.38 24.67
CA ASN A 310 14.02 12.20 25.94
C ASN A 310 12.51 12.42 25.89
N ILE A 311 11.84 11.96 24.84
CA ILE A 311 10.38 11.94 24.84
C ILE A 311 9.92 10.97 25.92
N GLY A 312 9.26 11.48 26.95
CA GLY A 312 8.57 10.64 27.91
C GLY A 312 7.47 9.84 27.23
N GLY A 313 7.18 8.66 27.75
CA GLY A 313 6.07 7.83 27.30
C GLY A 313 6.45 6.80 26.24
N ASN A 314 5.48 6.03 25.88
CA ASN A 314 5.55 4.92 24.92
C ASN A 314 4.92 5.32 23.59
N PHE A 315 4.92 4.42 22.62
CA PHE A 315 4.11 4.52 21.44
C PHE A 315 2.79 3.76 21.60
N LYS A 316 1.72 4.27 21.05
CA LYS A 316 0.43 3.58 20.97
C LYS A 316 0.00 3.41 19.53
N ARG A 317 -0.83 2.42 19.30
CA ARG A 317 -1.47 2.22 18.00
C ARG A 317 -2.21 3.51 17.60
N ALA A 318 -2.04 3.95 16.36
CA ALA A 318 -2.81 5.05 15.78
C ALA A 318 -4.30 4.68 15.66
N ALA A 319 -5.18 5.68 15.62
CA ALA A 319 -6.59 5.47 15.34
C ALA A 319 -6.75 4.74 13.99
N GLN A 320 -7.69 3.79 13.93
CA GLN A 320 -7.92 3.02 12.72
C GLN A 320 -8.63 3.87 11.67
N THR A 321 -8.13 3.80 10.45
CA THR A 321 -8.69 4.38 9.23
C THR A 321 -8.73 3.29 8.16
N ASP A 322 -9.38 3.54 7.02
CA ASP A 322 -9.33 2.57 5.92
C ASP A 322 -7.91 2.39 5.40
N ALA A 323 -7.09 3.44 5.40
CA ALA A 323 -5.71 3.40 4.94
C ALA A 323 -4.79 2.53 5.80
N ASN A 324 -5.00 2.47 7.12
CA ASN A 324 -4.15 1.69 8.03
C ASN A 324 -4.78 0.38 8.53
N ARG A 325 -6.05 0.13 8.25
CA ARG A 325 -6.79 -1.05 8.71
C ARG A 325 -6.02 -2.35 8.50
N ARG A 326 -5.47 -2.53 7.31
CA ARG A 326 -4.71 -3.72 6.93
C ARG A 326 -3.53 -4.04 7.86
N PHE A 327 -2.83 -3.02 8.33
CA PHE A 327 -1.69 -3.19 9.23
C PHE A 327 -2.12 -3.60 10.64
N PHE A 328 -3.37 -3.38 10.99
CA PHE A 328 -3.92 -3.69 12.30
C PHE A 328 -4.77 -4.97 12.35
N THR A 329 -5.01 -5.61 11.21
CA THR A 329 -5.96 -6.73 11.18
C THR A 329 -5.41 -8.01 10.56
N THR A 330 -4.56 -7.94 9.55
CA THR A 330 -4.16 -9.10 8.73
C THR A 330 -2.71 -8.98 8.23
N PRO A 331 -2.06 -10.13 7.92
CA PRO A 331 -2.54 -11.51 8.05
C PRO A 331 -2.21 -12.17 9.40
N PHE A 332 -1.44 -11.49 10.27
CA PHE A 332 -0.98 -12.06 11.54
C PHE A 332 -1.94 -11.81 12.72
N GLY A 333 -3.13 -11.31 12.45
CA GLY A 333 -4.16 -11.07 13.44
C GLY A 333 -4.26 -9.61 13.88
N GLN A 334 -5.25 -9.38 14.73
CA GLN A 334 -5.64 -8.04 15.16
C GLN A 334 -4.67 -7.46 16.17
N VAL A 335 -4.31 -6.20 15.98
CA VAL A 335 -3.62 -5.33 16.94
C VAL A 335 -4.69 -4.61 17.76
N ALA A 336 -4.66 -4.70 19.07
CA ALA A 336 -5.66 -4.08 19.93
C ALA A 336 -5.67 -2.55 19.81
N GLU A 337 -6.85 -1.93 19.94
CA GLU A 337 -7.00 -0.47 19.80
C GLU A 337 -6.17 0.33 20.82
N ASN A 338 -6.03 -0.22 22.01
CA ASN A 338 -5.27 0.37 23.11
C ASN A 338 -3.85 -0.18 23.22
N ALA A 339 -3.36 -0.88 22.18
CA ALA A 339 -2.02 -1.45 22.18
C ALA A 339 -0.97 -0.35 22.37
N VAL A 340 -0.11 -0.55 23.35
CA VAL A 340 1.02 0.32 23.69
C VAL A 340 2.31 -0.48 23.57
N VAL A 341 3.30 0.12 22.91
CA VAL A 341 4.63 -0.43 22.74
C VAL A 341 5.57 0.30 23.68
N SER A 342 6.20 -0.45 24.60
CA SER A 342 7.30 0.06 25.40
C SER A 342 8.55 0.23 24.55
N ARG A 343 9.23 1.35 24.71
CA ARG A 343 10.51 1.59 24.07
C ARG A 343 11.64 1.01 24.89
N ALA A 344 12.71 0.61 24.19
CA ALA A 344 13.90 0.11 24.85
C ALA A 344 14.75 1.22 25.48
N ASP A 345 14.60 2.47 25.00
CA ASP A 345 15.31 3.65 25.51
C ASP A 345 14.45 4.93 25.46
N ASN A 346 15.07 6.08 25.73
CA ASN A 346 14.40 7.38 25.76
C ASN A 346 14.57 8.21 24.48
N TYR A 347 15.26 7.68 23.49
CA TYR A 347 15.49 8.38 22.23
C TYR A 347 14.46 7.94 21.23
N ALA A 348 13.80 8.90 20.60
CA ALA A 348 12.89 8.63 19.49
C ALA A 348 12.73 9.88 18.64
N ALA A 349 12.52 9.66 17.40
CA ALA A 349 12.13 10.70 16.47
C ALA A 349 10.65 10.60 16.19
N TYR A 350 10.03 11.76 15.95
CA TYR A 350 8.60 11.83 15.60
C TYR A 350 8.33 12.98 14.64
N CYS A 351 7.18 12.94 14.02
CA CYS A 351 6.74 13.95 13.08
C CYS A 351 5.34 14.44 13.47
N SER A 352 5.21 15.75 13.76
CA SER A 352 3.93 16.37 14.08
C SER A 352 3.18 16.88 12.85
N ASP A 353 3.89 17.08 11.76
CA ASP A 353 3.36 17.66 10.52
C ASP A 353 3.91 16.83 9.34
N TYR A 354 3.18 15.80 8.97
CA TYR A 354 3.53 14.88 7.89
C TYR A 354 2.53 15.01 6.73
N PRO A 355 2.95 14.70 5.49
CA PRO A 355 2.05 14.72 4.34
C PRO A 355 0.83 13.81 4.52
N SER A 356 -0.30 14.20 3.95
CA SER A 356 -1.55 13.43 4.03
C SER A 356 -1.45 12.03 3.41
N ALA A 357 -0.48 11.81 2.52
CA ALA A 357 -0.17 10.49 1.95
C ALA A 357 0.48 9.53 2.95
N VAL A 358 0.99 10.04 4.09
CA VAL A 358 1.57 9.20 5.15
C VAL A 358 0.49 8.67 6.07
N THR A 359 0.40 7.36 6.13
CA THR A 359 -0.53 6.61 6.97
C THR A 359 0.13 6.32 8.33
N PRO A 360 -0.37 6.86 9.46
CA PRO A 360 0.19 6.61 10.78
C PRO A 360 -0.11 5.18 11.27
N LEU A 361 0.88 4.51 11.84
CA LEU A 361 0.74 3.22 12.50
C LEU A 361 0.94 3.32 14.01
N LEU A 362 1.97 4.04 14.46
CA LEU A 362 2.21 4.34 15.87
C LEU A 362 2.32 5.85 16.09
N VAL A 363 1.76 6.31 17.19
CA VAL A 363 1.83 7.70 17.64
C VAL A 363 2.32 7.77 19.07
N SER A 364 2.83 8.93 19.48
CA SER A 364 3.33 9.13 20.85
C SER A 364 2.21 9.05 21.88
N THR A 365 2.54 8.56 23.10
CA THR A 365 1.68 8.68 24.29
C THR A 365 2.02 9.90 25.14
N ALA A 366 3.05 10.67 24.78
CA ALA A 366 3.44 11.85 25.53
C ALA A 366 2.35 12.93 25.47
N ALA A 367 2.09 13.57 26.60
CA ALA A 367 1.07 14.61 26.71
C ALA A 367 1.34 15.76 25.74
N GLY A 368 0.32 16.16 24.99
CA GLY A 368 0.42 17.18 23.95
C GLY A 368 1.05 16.71 22.63
N GLN A 369 1.42 15.42 22.53
CA GLN A 369 2.04 14.84 21.35
C GLN A 369 1.28 13.62 20.79
N GLU A 370 0.05 13.41 21.23
CA GLU A 370 -0.76 12.22 20.92
C GLU A 370 -1.07 12.04 19.43
N LYS A 371 -0.84 13.09 18.64
CA LYS A 371 -1.01 13.06 17.18
C LYS A 371 0.32 12.96 16.43
N THR A 372 1.45 12.89 17.14
CA THR A 372 2.77 12.81 16.52
C THR A 372 3.05 11.42 16.02
N LEU A 373 3.36 11.32 14.74
CA LEU A 373 3.75 10.08 14.08
C LEU A 373 5.09 9.58 14.60
N SER A 374 5.13 8.33 15.06
CA SER A 374 6.37 7.62 15.41
C SER A 374 6.70 6.52 14.43
N VAL A 375 5.69 5.85 13.90
CA VAL A 375 5.83 4.87 12.82
C VAL A 375 4.72 5.10 11.81
N GLY A 376 5.06 5.12 10.54
CA GLY A 376 4.11 5.31 9.46
C GLY A 376 4.56 4.77 8.13
N VAL A 377 3.64 4.79 7.18
CA VAL A 377 3.87 4.30 5.82
C VAL A 377 3.34 5.30 4.82
N ASN A 378 4.18 5.76 3.92
CA ASN A 378 3.72 6.37 2.68
C ASN A 378 3.53 5.26 1.64
N GLN A 379 2.30 4.80 1.48
CA GLN A 379 1.99 3.66 0.61
C GLN A 379 2.25 3.97 -0.87
N THR A 380 1.98 5.20 -1.30
CA THR A 380 2.21 5.64 -2.68
C THR A 380 3.71 5.68 -3.02
N SER A 381 4.52 6.25 -2.13
CA SER A 381 5.97 6.32 -2.33
C SER A 381 6.72 5.07 -1.89
N ARG A 382 6.03 4.13 -1.24
CA ARG A 382 6.59 2.87 -0.69
C ARG A 382 7.73 3.10 0.29
N ILE A 383 7.50 4.03 1.21
CA ILE A 383 8.46 4.39 2.25
C ILE A 383 7.86 4.07 3.62
N VAL A 384 8.59 3.31 4.43
CA VAL A 384 8.27 3.03 5.83
C VAL A 384 9.15 3.89 6.73
N TYR A 385 8.55 4.48 7.72
CA TYR A 385 9.19 5.34 8.70
C TYR A 385 9.25 4.66 10.06
N LEU A 386 10.44 4.56 10.63
CA LEU A 386 10.68 4.08 11.98
C LEU A 386 11.34 5.18 12.80
N GLY A 387 10.59 5.79 13.73
CA GLY A 387 11.08 6.89 14.56
C GLY A 387 12.00 6.47 15.68
N ASP A 388 12.19 5.18 15.89
CA ASP A 388 13.09 4.60 16.88
C ASP A 388 13.71 3.33 16.29
N ALA A 389 15.03 3.28 16.19
CA ALA A 389 15.75 2.12 15.68
C ALA A 389 15.58 0.88 16.57
N ASN A 390 15.28 1.09 17.83
CA ASN A 390 15.11 0.02 18.81
C ASN A 390 13.76 -0.71 18.72
N LEU A 391 12.81 -0.23 17.89
CA LEU A 391 11.50 -0.87 17.70
C LEU A 391 11.60 -2.33 17.20
N ASN A 392 12.66 -2.69 16.50
CA ASN A 392 12.87 -4.04 15.99
C ASN A 392 13.69 -4.94 16.91
N GLN A 393 14.00 -4.45 18.11
CA GLN A 393 14.83 -5.16 19.09
C GLN A 393 14.01 -6.07 20.03
N ASN A 394 14.75 -6.91 20.73
CA ASN A 394 14.27 -7.57 21.95
C ASN A 394 13.91 -6.50 23.00
N GLY A 395 12.73 -6.59 23.59
CA GLY A 395 12.20 -5.61 24.55
C GLY A 395 11.07 -4.77 23.94
N SER A 396 11.18 -4.32 22.67
CA SER A 396 10.05 -3.79 21.91
C SER A 396 9.25 -4.94 21.29
N LEU A 397 9.91 -5.86 20.60
CA LEU A 397 9.33 -7.14 20.20
C LEU A 397 9.39 -8.16 21.36
N SER A 398 8.50 -9.13 21.33
CA SER A 398 8.36 -10.11 22.40
C SER A 398 9.58 -11.02 22.57
N THR A 399 9.69 -11.63 23.76
CA THR A 399 10.69 -12.67 24.04
C THR A 399 10.55 -13.85 23.08
N GLN A 400 9.32 -14.23 22.70
CA GLN A 400 9.04 -15.30 21.74
C GLN A 400 9.49 -14.92 20.32
N ALA A 401 9.25 -13.68 19.91
CA ALA A 401 9.77 -13.16 18.65
C ALA A 401 11.31 -13.22 18.63
N ASN A 402 11.94 -12.77 19.73
CA ASN A 402 13.40 -12.83 19.84
C ASN A 402 13.96 -14.26 19.95
N ALA A 403 13.25 -15.20 20.56
CA ALA A 403 13.74 -16.58 20.70
C ALA A 403 13.54 -17.43 19.44
N THR A 404 12.36 -17.34 18.81
CA THR A 404 11.92 -18.27 17.76
C THR A 404 11.26 -17.58 16.56
N GLY A 405 11.10 -16.26 16.57
CA GLY A 405 10.34 -15.52 15.56
C GLY A 405 8.82 -15.72 15.67
N THR A 406 8.32 -16.25 16.79
CA THR A 406 6.87 -16.46 16.97
C THR A 406 6.18 -15.14 17.28
N VAL A 407 5.16 -14.81 16.51
CA VAL A 407 4.34 -13.60 16.65
C VAL A 407 3.29 -13.81 17.75
N THR A 408 3.38 -13.06 18.84
CA THR A 408 2.51 -13.25 20.01
C THR A 408 1.87 -11.97 20.52
N THR A 409 2.60 -10.86 20.54
CA THR A 409 2.11 -9.57 21.05
C THR A 409 1.47 -8.73 19.92
N ASP A 410 0.80 -7.65 20.31
CA ASP A 410 0.23 -6.70 19.36
C ASP A 410 1.30 -6.03 18.51
N PHE A 411 2.48 -5.77 19.09
CA PHE A 411 3.56 -5.17 18.31
C PHE A 411 4.26 -6.17 17.39
N ASP A 412 4.40 -7.44 17.81
CA ASP A 412 4.84 -8.50 16.90
C ASP A 412 3.90 -8.60 15.68
N ARG A 413 2.55 -8.53 15.91
CA ARG A 413 1.55 -8.57 14.86
C ARG A 413 1.65 -7.36 13.93
N LEU A 414 1.76 -6.16 14.51
CA LEU A 414 1.91 -4.93 13.71
C LEU A 414 3.14 -5.01 12.80
N THR A 415 4.28 -5.43 13.38
CA THR A 415 5.53 -5.59 12.63
C THR A 415 5.41 -6.64 11.53
N ALA A 416 4.84 -7.80 11.85
CA ALA A 416 4.63 -8.87 10.87
C ALA A 416 3.62 -8.48 9.77
N ASN A 417 2.54 -7.77 10.13
CA ASN A 417 1.58 -7.23 9.15
C ASN A 417 2.22 -6.18 8.23
N LEU A 418 3.10 -5.33 8.77
CA LEU A 418 3.87 -4.37 7.98
C LEU A 418 4.78 -5.09 6.97
N TRP A 419 5.49 -6.12 7.40
CA TRP A 419 6.34 -6.90 6.51
C TRP A 419 5.54 -7.74 5.51
N ALA A 420 4.33 -8.18 5.85
CA ALA A 420 3.41 -8.78 4.90
C ALA A 420 3.05 -7.81 3.77
N TRP A 421 2.81 -6.53 4.11
CA TRP A 421 2.59 -5.48 3.11
C TRP A 421 3.84 -5.25 2.25
N ILE A 422 5.04 -5.25 2.84
CA ILE A 422 6.31 -5.10 2.09
C ILE A 422 6.48 -6.25 1.08
N VAL A 423 6.28 -7.50 1.52
CA VAL A 423 6.34 -8.67 0.63
C VAL A 423 5.38 -8.52 -0.54
N GLU A 424 4.17 -8.05 -0.27
CA GLU A 424 3.17 -7.84 -1.30
C GLU A 424 3.59 -6.76 -2.31
N GLN A 425 4.12 -5.61 -1.83
CA GLN A 425 4.60 -4.56 -2.75
C GLN A 425 5.67 -5.11 -3.70
N VAL A 426 6.61 -5.90 -3.17
CA VAL A 426 7.68 -6.52 -3.96
C VAL A 426 7.14 -7.57 -4.94
N CYS A 427 6.16 -8.37 -4.54
CA CYS A 427 5.67 -9.47 -5.35
C CYS A 427 4.65 -9.05 -6.42
N GLN A 428 3.82 -8.03 -6.15
CA GLN A 428 2.78 -7.58 -7.08
C GLN A 428 3.29 -6.58 -8.12
N ASN A 429 4.33 -5.86 -7.82
CA ASN A 429 4.79 -4.73 -8.63
C ASN A 429 6.24 -4.90 -9.15
N GLY A 430 6.92 -5.99 -8.74
CA GLY A 430 8.31 -6.28 -9.12
C GLY A 430 8.46 -7.31 -10.24
#